data_c128e5690668a3f37f62a9427a7ee06b
#
_entry.id   c128e5690668a3f37f62a9427a7ee06b
#
_cell.length_a   1.000
_cell.length_b   1.000
_cell.length_c   1.000
_cell.angle_alpha   90.00
_cell.angle_beta   90.00
_cell.angle_gamma   90.00
#
_symmetry.space_group_name_H-M   'P 1'
#
loop_
_entity.id
_entity.type
_entity.pdbx_description
1 polymer ?
#
loop_
_entity_poly.entity_id
_entity_poly.type
_entity_poly.pdbx_seq_one_letter_code
_entity_poly.pdbx_strand_id
1 'polypeptide(L)'
;MSRKAYLILENGTVFEGKSFGAEKETMGELVFTTAMTGYLETLTDPSYFGQVVIQTFPLIGNYGVIPSDFESKVPSLRGYIVREWCQAPSNFRCEGDLDTFLKESDIPGIYGLDTRALTRIVREYGVLNCKIAYSGEVTEEELAEIKAYKIEQAVESTTISEKEEFKAENGDLNVVLMDFGAKHNIGCLLYTSPSPRDSTSSR
;
A
#
# COMPACT_ATOMS: atom_id res chain seq x y z
N MET A 1 -16.76 6.15 -17.11
CA MET A 1 -16.93 7.32 -16.19
C MET A 1 -16.70 6.78 -14.79
N SER A 2 -15.84 7.41 -13.98
CA SER A 2 -15.59 6.99 -12.59
C SER A 2 -16.85 7.18 -11.74
N ARG A 3 -17.18 6.16 -10.96
CA ARG A 3 -18.33 6.16 -10.04
C ARG A 3 -18.01 7.02 -8.81
N LYS A 4 -19.00 7.66 -8.19
CA LYS A 4 -18.84 8.28 -6.87
C LYS A 4 -18.48 7.21 -5.84
N ALA A 5 -17.56 7.53 -4.95
CA ALA A 5 -17.17 6.71 -3.82
C ALA A 5 -17.02 7.58 -2.58
N TYR A 6 -17.19 6.97 -1.42
CA TYR A 6 -17.17 7.65 -0.13
C TYR A 6 -16.18 6.95 0.79
N LEU A 7 -15.40 7.74 1.50
CA LEU A 7 -14.59 7.26 2.60
C LEU A 7 -15.30 7.63 3.90
N ILE A 8 -15.69 6.62 4.65
CA ILE A 8 -16.40 6.74 5.92
C ILE A 8 -15.43 6.40 7.03
N LEU A 9 -15.21 7.32 7.96
CA LEU A 9 -14.35 7.10 9.12
C LEU A 9 -15.18 6.61 10.31
N GLU A 10 -14.57 5.87 11.22
CA GLU A 10 -15.21 5.35 12.43
C GLU A 10 -15.81 6.43 13.34
N ASN A 11 -15.34 7.68 13.22
CA ASN A 11 -15.90 8.82 13.95
C ASN A 11 -17.12 9.45 13.27
N GLY A 12 -17.61 8.84 12.17
CA GLY A 12 -18.75 9.31 11.39
C GLY A 12 -18.43 10.38 10.35
N THR A 13 -17.19 10.80 10.20
CA THR A 13 -16.80 11.74 9.14
C THR A 13 -16.84 11.06 7.78
N VAL A 14 -17.42 11.71 6.78
CA VAL A 14 -17.55 11.19 5.41
C VAL A 14 -16.85 12.12 4.42
N PHE A 15 -16.02 11.57 3.56
CA PHE A 15 -15.40 12.26 2.44
C PHE A 15 -15.94 11.71 1.12
N GLU A 16 -16.39 12.60 0.22
CA GLU A 16 -16.80 12.23 -1.14
C GLU A 16 -15.62 12.29 -2.10
N GLY A 17 -15.47 11.29 -2.93
CA GLY A 17 -14.49 11.21 -4.01
C GLY A 17 -15.02 10.40 -5.18
N LYS A 18 -14.10 9.88 -5.98
CA LYS A 18 -14.38 9.04 -7.15
C LYS A 18 -13.60 7.73 -7.05
N SER A 19 -14.23 6.63 -7.48
CA SER A 19 -13.59 5.32 -7.50
C SER A 19 -12.59 5.16 -8.65
N PHE A 20 -11.52 4.43 -8.40
CA PHE A 20 -10.62 3.84 -9.37
C PHE A 20 -10.13 2.49 -8.81
N GLY A 21 -9.46 1.65 -9.62
CA GLY A 21 -9.14 0.29 -9.20
C GLY A 21 -10.35 -0.63 -9.14
N ALA A 22 -10.34 -1.60 -8.21
CA ALA A 22 -11.40 -2.59 -8.08
C ALA A 22 -12.73 -1.97 -7.62
N GLU A 23 -13.83 -2.42 -8.23
CA GLU A 23 -15.18 -1.94 -7.88
C GLU A 23 -15.79 -2.76 -6.74
N LYS A 24 -15.26 -2.59 -5.53
CA LYS A 24 -15.79 -3.22 -4.32
C LYS A 24 -15.71 -2.28 -3.12
N GLU A 25 -16.56 -2.53 -2.13
CA GLU A 25 -16.44 -1.92 -0.81
C GLU A 25 -15.41 -2.65 0.03
N THR A 26 -14.74 -1.92 0.92
CA THR A 26 -13.74 -2.50 1.80
C THR A 26 -13.65 -1.74 3.11
N MET A 27 -13.22 -2.44 4.16
CA MET A 27 -12.85 -1.85 5.45
C MET A 27 -11.38 -2.08 5.73
N GLY A 28 -10.77 -1.15 6.44
CA GLY A 28 -9.37 -1.24 6.84
C GLY A 28 -9.00 -0.19 7.86
N GLU A 29 -7.85 -0.39 8.46
CA GLU A 29 -7.20 0.60 9.30
C GLU A 29 -6.59 1.70 8.43
N LEU A 30 -6.95 2.96 8.70
CA LEU A 30 -6.54 4.10 7.88
C LEU A 30 -5.16 4.61 8.30
N VAL A 31 -4.22 4.56 7.38
CA VAL A 31 -2.85 5.03 7.57
C VAL A 31 -2.42 5.96 6.45
N PHE A 32 -1.34 6.71 6.62
CA PHE A 32 -0.82 7.58 5.58
C PHE A 32 0.69 7.45 5.40
N THR A 33 1.15 7.70 4.20
CA THR A 33 2.57 7.90 3.87
C THR A 33 2.81 9.27 3.28
N THR A 34 3.96 9.88 3.62
CA THR A 34 4.38 11.18 3.09
C THR A 34 5.47 11.07 2.03
N ALA A 35 5.79 9.85 1.60
CA ALA A 35 6.76 9.61 0.54
C ALA A 35 6.32 10.29 -0.77
N MET A 36 7.26 10.98 -1.42
CA MET A 36 7.02 11.67 -2.71
C MET A 36 7.16 10.71 -3.89
N THR A 37 7.88 9.62 -3.71
CA THR A 37 8.14 8.57 -4.70
C THR A 37 7.95 7.21 -4.05
N GLY A 38 8.03 6.12 -4.82
CA GLY A 38 7.92 4.78 -4.26
C GLY A 38 6.48 4.35 -3.95
N TYR A 39 5.53 4.78 -4.77
CA TYR A 39 4.15 4.35 -4.56
C TYR A 39 3.93 2.86 -4.89
N LEU A 40 4.72 2.29 -5.79
CA LEU A 40 4.66 0.86 -6.10
C LEU A 40 5.18 0.02 -4.93
N GLU A 41 6.28 0.45 -4.34
CA GLU A 41 6.82 -0.14 -3.11
C GLU A 41 5.78 -0.05 -1.97
N THR A 42 5.10 1.10 -1.81
CA THR A 42 4.01 1.24 -0.83
C THR A 42 2.85 0.29 -1.11
N LEU A 43 2.43 0.17 -2.37
CA LEU A 43 1.31 -0.68 -2.78
C LEU A 43 1.59 -2.18 -2.60
N THR A 44 2.85 -2.57 -2.69
CA THR A 44 3.28 -3.97 -2.60
C THR A 44 3.97 -4.32 -1.29
N ASP A 45 4.07 -3.38 -0.35
CA ASP A 45 4.66 -3.59 0.97
C ASP A 45 3.75 -4.46 1.86
N PRO A 46 4.21 -5.66 2.29
CA PRO A 46 3.43 -6.52 3.19
C PRO A 46 3.07 -5.86 4.51
N SER A 47 3.80 -4.83 4.93
CA SER A 47 3.54 -4.08 6.16
C SER A 47 2.18 -3.37 6.18
N TYR A 48 1.58 -3.14 5.01
CA TYR A 48 0.25 -2.53 4.89
C TYR A 48 -0.90 -3.55 4.83
N PHE A 49 -0.65 -4.79 5.24
CA PHE A 49 -1.71 -5.80 5.32
C PHE A 49 -2.90 -5.32 6.16
N GLY A 50 -4.10 -5.41 5.60
CA GLY A 50 -5.33 -5.01 6.30
C GLY A 50 -5.59 -3.50 6.37
N GLN A 51 -4.70 -2.67 5.83
CA GLN A 51 -4.78 -1.21 5.93
C GLN A 51 -5.29 -0.55 4.65
N VAL A 52 -5.90 0.62 4.79
CA VAL A 52 -6.23 1.55 3.72
C VAL A 52 -5.21 2.69 3.76
N VAL A 53 -4.45 2.85 2.68
CA VAL A 53 -3.29 3.73 2.66
C VAL A 53 -3.60 5.04 1.95
N ILE A 54 -3.35 6.16 2.62
CA ILE A 54 -3.40 7.51 2.04
C ILE A 54 -2.01 7.86 1.52
N GLN A 55 -1.90 8.10 0.23
CA GLN A 55 -0.70 8.70 -0.36
C GLN A 55 -0.87 10.22 -0.35
N THR A 56 -0.05 10.93 0.43
CA THR A 56 -0.21 12.38 0.61
C THR A 56 0.36 13.20 -0.54
N PHE A 57 1.28 12.63 -1.33
CA PHE A 57 1.80 13.32 -2.51
C PHE A 57 0.66 13.55 -3.53
N PRO A 58 0.55 14.77 -4.11
CA PRO A 58 -0.64 15.17 -4.85
C PRO A 58 -0.95 14.33 -6.09
N LEU A 59 0.06 13.95 -6.87
CA LEU A 59 -0.11 13.19 -8.11
C LEU A 59 0.62 11.85 -8.04
N ILE A 60 -0.12 10.76 -8.17
CA ILE A 60 0.38 9.39 -8.12
C ILE A 60 0.19 8.70 -9.47
N GLY A 61 1.02 7.70 -9.77
CA GLY A 61 0.91 6.92 -11.01
C GLY A 61 1.64 7.50 -12.22
N ASN A 62 2.38 8.59 -12.07
CA ASN A 62 3.03 9.31 -13.16
C ASN A 62 4.11 8.50 -13.91
N TYR A 63 4.79 7.56 -13.25
CA TYR A 63 5.73 6.64 -13.90
C TYR A 63 5.16 5.25 -14.19
N GLY A 64 3.86 5.05 -13.94
CA GLY A 64 3.14 3.80 -14.22
C GLY A 64 3.49 2.66 -13.27
N VAL A 65 3.28 1.45 -13.73
CA VAL A 65 3.58 0.22 -12.99
C VAL A 65 4.89 -0.36 -13.49
N ILE A 66 5.77 -0.68 -12.58
CA ILE A 66 7.13 -1.22 -12.83
C ILE A 66 7.30 -2.43 -11.91
N PRO A 67 7.07 -3.66 -12.38
CA PRO A 67 7.08 -4.86 -11.54
C PRO A 67 8.40 -5.13 -10.80
N SER A 68 9.53 -4.69 -11.36
CA SER A 68 10.83 -4.81 -10.69
C SER A 68 10.98 -3.96 -9.42
N ASP A 69 10.06 -3.03 -9.17
CA ASP A 69 10.06 -2.17 -7.98
C ASP A 69 9.08 -2.70 -6.89
N PHE A 70 8.53 -3.90 -7.07
CA PHE A 70 7.60 -4.51 -6.12
C PHE A 70 8.32 -5.10 -4.91
N GLU A 71 7.75 -4.87 -3.73
CA GLU A 71 8.26 -5.42 -2.45
C GLU A 71 7.66 -6.78 -2.09
N SER A 72 6.58 -7.20 -2.76
CA SER A 72 5.98 -8.52 -2.65
C SER A 72 5.30 -8.94 -3.95
N LYS A 73 5.04 -10.24 -4.10
CA LYS A 73 4.35 -10.80 -5.28
C LYS A 73 2.87 -10.43 -5.32
N VAL A 74 2.25 -10.29 -4.15
CA VAL A 74 0.82 -10.03 -4.01
C VAL A 74 0.61 -8.84 -3.08
N PRO A 75 0.04 -7.74 -3.57
CA PRO A 75 -0.33 -6.62 -2.71
C PRO A 75 -1.34 -7.03 -1.64
N SER A 76 -1.17 -6.53 -0.43
CA SER A 76 -1.95 -6.97 0.74
C SER A 76 -2.75 -5.86 1.42
N LEU A 77 -2.66 -4.61 0.92
CA LEU A 77 -3.46 -3.51 1.44
C LEU A 77 -4.94 -3.66 1.06
N ARG A 78 -5.82 -3.06 1.86
CA ARG A 78 -7.27 -3.12 1.67
C ARG A 78 -7.81 -2.06 0.74
N GLY A 79 -7.13 -0.92 0.61
CA GLY A 79 -7.57 0.16 -0.25
C GLY A 79 -6.53 1.26 -0.39
N TYR A 80 -6.68 2.09 -1.41
CA TYR A 80 -5.72 3.14 -1.73
C TYR A 80 -6.38 4.49 -1.94
N ILE A 81 -5.87 5.52 -1.28
CA ILE A 81 -6.45 6.87 -1.32
C ILE A 81 -5.41 7.84 -1.86
N VAL A 82 -5.79 8.56 -2.90
CA VAL A 82 -4.95 9.58 -3.54
C VAL A 82 -5.73 10.86 -3.79
N ARG A 83 -5.03 11.99 -3.92
CA ARG A 83 -5.66 13.22 -4.35
C ARG A 83 -5.94 13.21 -5.85
N GLU A 84 -4.92 12.88 -6.64
CA GLU A 84 -4.99 12.76 -8.09
C GLU A 84 -4.15 11.57 -8.55
N TRP A 85 -4.55 10.94 -9.64
CA TRP A 85 -3.76 9.89 -10.27
C TRP A 85 -3.57 10.14 -11.76
N CYS A 86 -2.43 9.74 -12.29
CA CYS A 86 -2.06 9.89 -13.68
C CYS A 86 -2.69 8.77 -14.53
N GLN A 87 -3.57 9.15 -15.47
CA GLN A 87 -4.24 8.19 -16.36
C GLN A 87 -3.37 7.77 -17.55
N ALA A 88 -2.37 8.56 -17.88
CA ALA A 88 -1.45 8.31 -18.99
C ALA A 88 0.00 8.44 -18.48
N PRO A 89 0.52 7.40 -17.81
CA PRO A 89 1.88 7.41 -17.29
C PRO A 89 2.91 7.52 -18.42
N SER A 90 4.05 8.16 -18.13
CA SER A 90 5.14 8.31 -19.07
C SER A 90 6.47 8.03 -18.38
N ASN A 91 7.01 6.84 -18.59
CA ASN A 91 8.33 6.41 -18.14
C ASN A 91 8.82 5.28 -19.04
N PHE A 92 10.13 5.22 -19.31
CA PHE A 92 10.72 4.17 -20.17
C PHE A 92 10.63 2.76 -19.57
N ARG A 93 10.43 2.63 -18.25
CA ARG A 93 10.24 1.35 -17.55
C ARG A 93 8.75 0.99 -17.35
N CYS A 94 7.83 1.84 -17.78
CA CYS A 94 6.39 1.65 -17.55
C CYS A 94 5.86 0.43 -18.30
N GLU A 95 5.28 -0.52 -17.57
CA GLU A 95 4.64 -1.72 -18.12
C GLU A 95 3.11 -1.72 -18.00
N GLY A 96 2.54 -0.75 -17.28
CA GLY A 96 1.10 -0.64 -17.06
C GLY A 96 0.70 0.64 -16.34
N ASP A 97 -0.60 0.84 -16.21
CA ASP A 97 -1.18 1.94 -15.45
C ASP A 97 -1.69 1.50 -14.07
N LEU A 98 -1.83 2.46 -13.18
CA LEU A 98 -2.19 2.22 -11.79
C LEU A 98 -3.61 1.67 -11.62
N ASP A 99 -4.57 2.12 -12.42
CA ASP A 99 -5.97 1.68 -12.33
C ASP A 99 -6.11 0.19 -12.68
N THR A 100 -5.44 -0.22 -13.76
CA THR A 100 -5.40 -1.63 -14.20
C THR A 100 -4.73 -2.50 -13.12
N PHE A 101 -3.59 -2.08 -12.60
CA PHE A 101 -2.87 -2.78 -11.53
C PHE A 101 -3.75 -2.99 -10.28
N LEU A 102 -4.44 -1.95 -9.82
CA LEU A 102 -5.33 -2.05 -8.67
C LEU A 102 -6.52 -2.96 -8.93
N LYS A 103 -7.08 -2.96 -10.15
CA LYS A 103 -8.16 -3.88 -10.55
C LYS A 103 -7.72 -5.33 -10.55
N GLU A 104 -6.58 -5.63 -11.13
CA GLU A 104 -6.00 -6.97 -11.17
C GLU A 104 -5.63 -7.49 -9.78
N SER A 105 -5.21 -6.59 -8.89
CA SER A 105 -4.90 -6.88 -7.48
C SER A 105 -6.12 -6.89 -6.56
N ASP A 106 -7.33 -6.67 -7.10
CA ASP A 106 -8.58 -6.58 -6.35
C ASP A 106 -8.56 -5.52 -5.22
N ILE A 107 -7.90 -4.38 -5.47
CA ILE A 107 -7.76 -3.27 -4.52
C ILE A 107 -8.65 -2.10 -4.95
N PRO A 108 -9.65 -1.70 -4.15
CA PRO A 108 -10.42 -0.50 -4.41
C PRO A 108 -9.61 0.75 -4.09
N GLY A 109 -9.76 1.76 -4.94
CA GLY A 109 -9.15 3.06 -4.75
C GLY A 109 -10.19 4.18 -4.75
N ILE A 110 -9.85 5.29 -4.11
CA ILE A 110 -10.64 6.50 -4.12
C ILE A 110 -9.73 7.71 -4.34
N TYR A 111 -10.13 8.61 -5.23
CA TYR A 111 -9.38 9.83 -5.55
C TYR A 111 -10.26 11.07 -5.52
N GLY A 112 -9.64 12.24 -5.53
CA GLY A 112 -10.33 13.53 -5.48
C GLY A 112 -10.67 14.00 -4.07
N LEU A 113 -10.15 13.33 -3.04
CA LEU A 113 -10.30 13.71 -1.65
C LEU A 113 -9.29 14.79 -1.23
N ASP A 114 -9.62 15.55 -0.21
CA ASP A 114 -8.64 16.37 0.51
C ASP A 114 -7.76 15.50 1.41
N THR A 115 -6.72 14.91 0.81
CA THR A 115 -5.78 14.04 1.53
C THR A 115 -5.04 14.77 2.65
N ARG A 116 -4.88 16.10 2.56
CA ARG A 116 -4.25 16.89 3.62
C ARG A 116 -5.16 17.00 4.85
N ALA A 117 -6.45 17.31 4.66
CA ALA A 117 -7.41 17.34 5.75
C ALA A 117 -7.53 15.96 6.41
N LEU A 118 -7.62 14.91 5.61
CA LEU A 118 -7.70 13.53 6.07
C LEU A 118 -6.46 13.13 6.90
N THR A 119 -5.26 13.44 6.42
CA THR A 119 -4.01 13.17 7.13
C THR A 119 -3.95 13.90 8.48
N ARG A 120 -4.46 15.13 8.57
CA ARG A 120 -4.54 15.85 9.85
C ARG A 120 -5.43 15.14 10.85
N ILE A 121 -6.59 14.64 10.42
CA ILE A 121 -7.48 13.85 11.27
C ILE A 121 -6.75 12.61 11.80
N VAL A 122 -6.12 11.83 10.92
CA VAL A 122 -5.38 10.62 11.34
C VAL A 122 -4.24 10.96 12.32
N ARG A 123 -3.55 12.08 12.13
CA ARG A 123 -2.49 12.53 13.07
C ARG A 123 -3.03 12.90 14.44
N GLU A 124 -4.22 13.50 14.51
CA GLU A 124 -4.83 13.97 15.76
C GLU A 124 -5.43 12.81 16.57
N TYR A 125 -6.09 11.87 15.88
CA TYR A 125 -6.77 10.74 16.51
C TYR A 125 -5.89 9.49 16.67
N GLY A 126 -4.78 9.40 15.95
CA GLY A 126 -3.96 8.20 15.84
C GLY A 126 -4.53 7.25 14.78
N VAL A 127 -4.61 5.98 15.09
CA VAL A 127 -5.20 4.97 14.20
C VAL A 127 -6.71 5.10 14.19
N LEU A 128 -7.30 5.13 12.99
CA LEU A 128 -8.75 5.16 12.76
C LEU A 128 -9.11 4.07 11.75
N ASN A 129 -10.20 3.37 12.00
CA ASN A 129 -10.76 2.48 11.00
C ASN A 129 -11.61 3.27 9.98
N CYS A 130 -11.69 2.75 8.78
CA CYS A 130 -12.49 3.35 7.72
C CYS A 130 -13.13 2.30 6.81
N LYS A 131 -14.14 2.75 6.06
CA LYS A 131 -14.78 2.00 4.97
C LYS A 131 -14.75 2.82 3.69
N ILE A 132 -14.36 2.19 2.58
CA ILE A 132 -14.61 2.70 1.23
C ILE A 132 -15.95 2.11 0.77
N ALA A 133 -16.92 2.97 0.46
CA ALA A 133 -18.27 2.58 0.09
C ALA A 133 -18.79 3.37 -1.12
N TYR A 134 -19.90 2.92 -1.71
CA TYR A 134 -20.56 3.60 -2.83
C TYR A 134 -21.82 4.36 -2.43
N SER A 135 -22.19 4.32 -1.15
CA SER A 135 -23.19 5.17 -0.53
C SER A 135 -22.55 6.09 0.49
N GLY A 136 -22.99 7.34 0.54
CA GLY A 136 -22.58 8.29 1.58
C GLY A 136 -23.52 8.30 2.78
N GLU A 137 -24.58 7.49 2.77
CA GLU A 137 -25.46 7.30 3.90
C GLU A 137 -24.81 6.32 4.88
N VAL A 138 -24.72 6.70 6.13
CA VAL A 138 -24.04 5.93 7.16
C VAL A 138 -25.02 5.59 8.25
N THR A 139 -25.22 4.29 8.51
CA THR A 139 -26.03 3.80 9.61
C THR A 139 -25.23 3.62 10.89
N GLU A 140 -25.91 3.59 12.05
CA GLU A 140 -25.24 3.30 13.33
C GLU A 140 -24.62 1.89 13.33
N GLU A 141 -25.25 0.95 12.64
CA GLU A 141 -24.76 -0.43 12.50
C GLU A 141 -23.45 -0.46 11.71
N GLU A 142 -23.40 0.24 10.57
CA GLU A 142 -22.15 0.35 9.78
C GLU A 142 -21.02 1.03 10.56
N LEU A 143 -21.31 2.07 11.35
CA LEU A 143 -20.29 2.69 12.20
C LEU A 143 -19.78 1.72 13.28
N ALA A 144 -20.67 0.88 13.82
CA ALA A 144 -20.28 -0.14 14.78
C ALA A 144 -19.37 -1.21 14.13
N GLU A 145 -19.68 -1.62 12.90
CA GLU A 145 -18.83 -2.55 12.12
C GLU A 145 -17.45 -1.95 11.83
N ILE A 146 -17.39 -0.69 11.39
CA ILE A 146 -16.12 0.00 11.12
C ILE A 146 -15.28 0.07 12.40
N LYS A 147 -15.88 0.45 13.53
CA LYS A 147 -15.19 0.48 14.84
C LYS A 147 -14.69 -0.88 15.31
N ALA A 148 -15.42 -1.94 14.98
CA ALA A 148 -15.07 -3.30 15.37
C ALA A 148 -13.99 -3.93 14.50
N TYR A 149 -13.65 -3.32 13.35
CA TYR A 149 -12.63 -3.86 12.45
C TYR A 149 -11.28 -4.00 13.17
N LYS A 150 -10.65 -5.15 12.98
CA LYS A 150 -9.30 -5.45 13.48
C LYS A 150 -8.52 -6.21 12.42
N ILE A 151 -7.24 -5.93 12.36
CA ILE A 151 -6.32 -6.70 11.53
C ILE A 151 -5.97 -7.98 12.29
N GLU A 152 -6.31 -9.11 11.72
CA GLU A 152 -6.03 -10.43 12.27
C GLU A 152 -5.12 -11.22 11.33
N GLN A 153 -4.31 -12.14 11.88
CA GLN A 153 -3.46 -13.06 11.12
C GLN A 153 -2.51 -12.39 10.11
N ALA A 154 -2.05 -11.15 10.39
CA ALA A 154 -1.21 -10.40 9.46
C ALA A 154 0.09 -11.15 9.14
N VAL A 155 0.78 -11.66 10.14
CA VAL A 155 2.04 -12.40 9.95
C VAL A 155 1.81 -13.68 9.14
N GLU A 156 0.81 -14.47 9.49
CA GLU A 156 0.48 -15.71 8.79
C GLU A 156 0.13 -15.46 7.31
N SER A 157 -0.61 -14.38 7.05
CA SER A 157 -1.07 -14.02 5.70
C SER A 157 0.03 -13.41 4.81
N THR A 158 1.09 -12.87 5.40
CA THR A 158 2.18 -12.20 4.66
C THR A 158 3.47 -13.02 4.60
N THR A 159 3.60 -14.06 5.43
CA THR A 159 4.76 -14.96 5.42
C THR A 159 4.76 -15.80 4.14
N ILE A 160 5.94 -16.00 3.55
CA ILE A 160 6.09 -16.90 2.39
C ILE A 160 5.72 -18.32 2.76
N SER A 161 5.06 -19.04 1.82
CA SER A 161 4.65 -20.43 2.01
C SER A 161 5.76 -21.44 1.72
N GLU A 162 6.76 -21.05 0.95
CA GLU A 162 7.85 -21.92 0.51
C GLU A 162 9.20 -21.21 0.68
N LYS A 163 10.25 -22.00 0.89
CA LYS A 163 11.62 -21.51 0.95
C LYS A 163 12.04 -20.87 -0.38
N GLU A 164 12.56 -19.66 -0.33
CA GLU A 164 13.20 -19.00 -1.47
C GLU A 164 14.73 -18.96 -1.28
N GLU A 165 15.48 -19.15 -2.36
CA GLU A 165 16.95 -19.08 -2.34
C GLU A 165 17.43 -17.98 -3.29
N PHE A 166 18.17 -17.05 -2.74
CA PHE A 166 18.85 -15.99 -3.49
C PHE A 166 20.33 -16.34 -3.57
N LYS A 167 20.87 -16.46 -4.78
CA LYS A 167 22.29 -16.81 -4.99
C LYS A 167 23.08 -15.57 -5.36
N ALA A 168 24.07 -15.21 -4.55
CA ALA A 168 25.07 -14.25 -4.92
C ALA A 168 26.13 -14.91 -5.83
N GLU A 169 26.64 -14.17 -6.81
CA GLU A 169 27.66 -14.69 -7.75
C GLU A 169 28.97 -15.05 -7.06
N ASN A 170 29.35 -14.31 -5.99
CA ASN A 170 30.62 -14.46 -5.25
C ASN A 170 30.39 -14.52 -3.74
N GLY A 171 29.34 -15.17 -3.28
CA GLY A 171 29.02 -15.21 -1.85
C GLY A 171 29.76 -16.32 -1.12
N ASP A 172 30.57 -15.97 -0.12
CA ASP A 172 31.29 -16.91 0.76
C ASP A 172 30.46 -17.30 2.00
N LEU A 173 29.35 -16.63 2.25
CA LEU A 173 28.53 -16.81 3.45
C LEU A 173 27.09 -17.19 3.08
N ASN A 174 26.53 -18.12 3.84
CA ASN A 174 25.11 -18.42 3.80
C ASN A 174 24.38 -17.61 4.88
N VAL A 175 23.41 -16.81 4.49
CA VAL A 175 22.55 -16.04 5.40
C VAL A 175 21.15 -16.60 5.33
N VAL A 176 20.53 -16.83 6.49
CA VAL A 176 19.13 -17.25 6.60
C VAL A 176 18.30 -16.06 7.03
N LEU A 177 17.36 -15.65 6.20
CA LEU A 177 16.34 -14.65 6.55
C LEU A 177 15.06 -15.38 6.96
N MET A 178 14.63 -15.17 8.21
CA MET A 178 13.31 -15.64 8.67
C MET A 178 12.25 -14.64 8.18
N ASP A 179 11.36 -15.09 7.31
CA ASP A 179 10.31 -14.27 6.73
C ASP A 179 9.06 -14.28 7.62
N PHE A 180 8.62 -13.09 8.01
CA PHE A 180 7.35 -12.80 8.69
C PHE A 180 6.60 -11.66 7.98
N GLY A 181 6.66 -11.63 6.64
CA GLY A 181 6.21 -10.54 5.80
C GLY A 181 7.37 -9.60 5.42
N ALA A 182 8.53 -10.18 5.08
CA ALA A 182 9.70 -9.40 4.67
C ALA A 182 9.50 -8.77 3.29
N LYS A 183 10.01 -7.55 3.13
CA LYS A 183 10.07 -6.88 1.82
C LYS A 183 11.12 -7.55 0.96
N HIS A 184 10.83 -7.72 -0.33
CA HIS A 184 11.77 -8.30 -1.29
C HIS A 184 13.14 -7.61 -1.28
N ASN A 185 13.15 -6.30 -1.14
CA ASN A 185 14.38 -5.51 -1.13
C ASN A 185 15.31 -5.82 0.06
N ILE A 186 14.79 -6.34 1.19
CA ILE A 186 15.63 -6.81 2.30
C ILE A 186 16.52 -7.96 1.84
N GLY A 187 15.94 -8.94 1.14
CA GLY A 187 16.69 -10.04 0.52
C GLY A 187 17.71 -9.52 -0.49
N CYS A 188 17.32 -8.61 -1.39
CA CYS A 188 18.21 -8.01 -2.38
C CYS A 188 19.43 -7.34 -1.75
N LEU A 189 19.25 -6.57 -0.69
CA LEU A 189 20.34 -5.87 0.00
C LEU A 189 21.33 -6.83 0.64
N LEU A 190 20.90 -8.02 1.07
CA LEU A 190 21.80 -9.01 1.69
C LEU A 190 22.86 -9.56 0.71
N TYR A 191 22.51 -9.67 -0.57
CA TYR A 191 23.46 -10.22 -1.56
C TYR A 191 24.06 -9.17 -2.52
N THR A 192 23.58 -7.93 -2.51
CA THR A 192 24.07 -6.86 -3.39
C THR A 192 24.91 -5.81 -2.68
N SER A 193 24.72 -5.61 -1.37
CA SER A 193 25.45 -4.59 -0.61
C SER A 193 26.75 -5.16 -0.04
N PRO A 194 27.86 -4.41 -0.11
CA PRO A 194 29.08 -4.78 0.59
C PRO A 194 28.84 -4.82 2.10
N SER A 195 29.47 -5.79 2.78
CA SER A 195 29.42 -5.88 4.24
C SER A 195 29.90 -4.58 4.89
N PRO A 196 29.31 -4.09 5.99
CA PRO A 196 29.84 -2.96 6.75
C PRO A 196 31.30 -3.12 7.18
N ARG A 197 31.82 -4.35 7.26
CA ARG A 197 33.22 -4.64 7.52
C ARG A 197 34.13 -4.29 6.33
N ASP A 198 33.61 -4.38 5.10
CA ASP A 198 34.39 -4.07 3.90
C ASP A 198 34.62 -2.56 3.73
N SER A 199 33.69 -1.73 4.26
CA SER A 199 33.83 -0.26 4.26
C SER A 199 34.84 0.27 5.28
N THR A 200 35.22 -0.52 6.28
CA THR A 200 36.18 -0.14 7.32
C THR A 200 37.63 -0.57 7.00
N SER A 201 37.84 -1.46 6.04
CA SER A 201 39.17 -1.92 5.61
C SER A 201 39.84 -1.00 4.57
N SER A 202 39.14 0.02 4.08
CA SER A 202 39.63 0.98 3.09
C SER A 202 40.06 2.33 3.67
N ARG A 203 40.47 2.38 4.96
CA ARG A 203 41.10 3.56 5.60
C ARG A 203 42.51 3.29 6.03
#